data_b631173db0d3529958fc22589ca34fd3
#
_entry.id   b631173db0d3529958fc22589ca34fd3
#
_cell.length_a   1.000
_cell.length_b   1.000
_cell.length_c   1.000
_cell.angle_alpha   90.00
_cell.angle_beta   90.00
_cell.angle_gamma   90.00
#
_symmetry.space_group_name_H-M   'P 1'
#
loop_
_entity.id
_entity.type
_entity.pdbx_description
1 polymer ?
#
loop_
_entity_poly.entity_id
_entity_poly.type
_entity_poly.pdbx_seq_one_letter_code
_entity_poly.pdbx_strand_id
1 'polypeptide(L)'
;MAEPTGTGATYQQVDADYFAKRGLTRYAGVASLWALGVGAVISGHFSGWNFGFATGGWGGMLVAGMIIAVMYLGLTFSIAEMSAALPHTGAAYSFARTAMGRWGGFFTGLCENVEYVITPAVIVTFITSYVNSIVGIDPIYSPIVWIVFFAIFVALNVFGLELSFKVTMVITLISLAVLIFFWISAIPHMDFNKFALNIGVGPDGAAVELPDGGGSWFPFGFSGVLATLPFAVWLFLAIEQLPLAAEESVDPKRDMPKGIILGMCTLMLSAFMIVLLNPSVIGVGSFKLSTSLEPLLDGLRAIYGDTGVVLLGVVALTGLIASFHTIIYAQGRQIYSLSRAGYFPRGLSVTHSKFKTPHVAMIVGAAVGLSVMLIIWFSLGAEQAGSTIGSVLLNMAVSGAMFSYIAQAASFILLRKNATHIERPYRSPLGVPGAVATIVIAVVTLGYQVQDPNFTKGVLWVLVWFAVMTAYFGLVGRHKLVLSPEEKFAQSGGKDAYESH
;
A
#
# COMPACT_ATOMS: atom_id res chain seq x y z
N MET A 1 -13.13 -31.54 -19.48
CA MET A 1 -14.38 -31.68 -18.72
C MET A 1 -14.98 -30.30 -18.51
N ALA A 2 -16.22 -30.11 -18.90
CA ALA A 2 -16.93 -28.87 -18.67
C ALA A 2 -17.29 -28.81 -17.16
N GLU A 3 -16.80 -27.81 -16.47
CA GLU A 3 -17.12 -27.60 -15.06
C GLU A 3 -18.55 -27.12 -14.84
N PRO A 4 -19.09 -27.30 -13.62
CA PRO A 4 -20.44 -26.89 -13.26
C PRO A 4 -20.58 -25.36 -13.39
N THR A 5 -21.40 -24.95 -14.31
CA THR A 5 -21.62 -23.60 -14.79
C THR A 5 -22.53 -22.77 -13.88
N GLY A 6 -22.24 -22.71 -12.58
CA GLY A 6 -23.07 -21.92 -11.65
C GLY A 6 -22.87 -20.38 -11.71
N THR A 7 -21.85 -19.87 -12.41
CA THR A 7 -21.47 -18.44 -12.36
C THR A 7 -21.64 -17.68 -13.69
N GLY A 8 -22.10 -18.34 -14.76
CA GLY A 8 -22.26 -17.72 -16.08
C GLY A 8 -20.97 -17.21 -16.74
N ALA A 9 -19.80 -17.64 -16.26
CA ALA A 9 -18.50 -17.28 -16.82
C ALA A 9 -17.98 -18.42 -17.71
N THR A 10 -17.27 -18.07 -18.80
CA THR A 10 -16.70 -19.02 -19.74
C THR A 10 -15.21 -18.83 -19.89
N TYR A 11 -14.46 -19.96 -19.99
CA TYR A 11 -13.04 -19.95 -20.30
C TYR A 11 -12.81 -19.98 -21.81
N GLN A 12 -11.88 -19.14 -22.26
CA GLN A 12 -11.40 -19.19 -23.64
C GLN A 12 -10.15 -20.02 -23.71
N GLN A 13 -10.05 -20.81 -24.78
CA GLN A 13 -8.80 -21.49 -25.16
C GLN A 13 -7.77 -20.44 -25.61
N VAL A 14 -6.52 -20.68 -25.27
CA VAL A 14 -5.39 -19.83 -25.64
C VAL A 14 -4.33 -20.68 -26.34
N ASP A 15 -3.52 -20.02 -27.19
CA ASP A 15 -2.42 -20.67 -27.90
C ASP A 15 -1.39 -21.25 -26.92
N ALA A 16 -0.64 -22.28 -27.38
CA ALA A 16 0.40 -22.93 -26.55
C ALA A 16 1.44 -21.95 -26.01
N ASP A 17 1.80 -20.92 -26.80
CA ASP A 17 2.76 -19.88 -26.41
C ASP A 17 2.22 -18.83 -25.45
N TYR A 18 0.94 -18.87 -25.09
CA TYR A 18 0.31 -17.80 -24.31
C TYR A 18 1.02 -17.57 -22.99
N PHE A 19 1.30 -18.64 -22.24
CA PHE A 19 1.97 -18.55 -20.94
C PHE A 19 3.50 -18.39 -21.09
N ALA A 20 4.12 -18.94 -22.12
CA ALA A 20 5.55 -18.75 -22.40
C ALA A 20 5.93 -17.27 -22.63
N LYS A 21 5.02 -16.50 -23.26
CA LYS A 21 5.17 -15.04 -23.46
C LYS A 21 4.84 -14.22 -22.20
N ARG A 22 4.51 -14.87 -21.08
CA ARG A 22 4.02 -14.31 -19.82
C ARG A 22 4.71 -14.92 -18.60
N GLY A 23 5.91 -15.45 -18.77
CA GLY A 23 6.73 -15.98 -17.66
C GLY A 23 7.47 -14.89 -16.89
N LEU A 24 7.68 -15.10 -15.59
CA LEU A 24 8.52 -14.28 -14.70
C LEU A 24 9.78 -15.07 -14.32
N THR A 25 10.82 -14.38 -13.85
CA THR A 25 12.10 -15.00 -13.47
C THR A 25 12.24 -15.01 -11.96
N ARG A 26 12.76 -16.11 -11.37
CA ARG A 26 13.00 -16.22 -9.93
C ARG A 26 14.32 -15.56 -9.54
N TYR A 27 14.29 -14.75 -8.47
CA TYR A 27 15.46 -14.06 -7.94
C TYR A 27 15.38 -13.82 -6.43
N ALA A 28 14.18 -13.56 -5.88
CA ALA A 28 14.01 -13.02 -4.55
C ALA A 28 14.12 -14.11 -3.46
N GLY A 29 15.04 -13.91 -2.51
CA GLY A 29 15.08 -14.63 -1.23
C GLY A 29 14.45 -13.79 -0.10
N VAL A 30 14.51 -14.29 1.15
CA VAL A 30 13.91 -13.64 2.34
C VAL A 30 14.31 -12.17 2.49
N ALA A 31 15.61 -11.85 2.33
CA ALA A 31 16.10 -10.48 2.48
C ALA A 31 15.53 -9.52 1.42
N SER A 32 15.44 -9.99 0.16
CA SER A 32 14.85 -9.21 -0.93
C SER A 32 13.36 -8.96 -0.70
N LEU A 33 12.63 -9.98 -0.22
CA LEU A 33 11.21 -9.86 0.10
C LEU A 33 10.96 -8.96 1.31
N TRP A 34 11.79 -9.08 2.35
CA TRP A 34 11.76 -8.16 3.48
C TRP A 34 11.97 -6.71 3.04
N ALA A 35 12.99 -6.46 2.22
CA ALA A 35 13.25 -5.11 1.70
C ALA A 35 12.12 -4.60 0.80
N LEU A 36 11.51 -5.48 0.00
CA LEU A 36 10.35 -5.14 -0.82
C LEU A 36 9.15 -4.75 0.04
N GLY A 37 8.86 -5.50 1.11
CA GLY A 37 7.76 -5.23 2.03
C GLY A 37 7.97 -3.97 2.86
N VAL A 38 9.14 -3.82 3.49
CA VAL A 38 9.48 -2.61 4.25
C VAL A 38 9.54 -1.40 3.32
N GLY A 39 10.21 -1.53 2.17
CA GLY A 39 10.31 -0.48 1.18
C GLY A 39 8.95 0.02 0.70
N ALA A 40 7.97 -0.87 0.51
CA ALA A 40 6.63 -0.50 0.09
C ALA A 40 5.92 0.45 1.06
N VAL A 41 6.08 0.21 2.35
CA VAL A 41 5.34 0.88 3.43
C VAL A 41 6.07 2.11 3.98
N ILE A 42 7.40 2.12 3.92
CA ILE A 42 8.23 3.04 4.71
C ILE A 42 7.93 4.52 4.46
N SER A 43 7.42 4.89 3.26
CA SER A 43 6.96 6.26 2.99
C SER A 43 5.91 6.73 3.98
N GLY A 44 5.10 5.80 4.47
CA GLY A 44 4.10 6.06 5.51
C GLY A 44 4.70 6.59 6.81
N HIS A 45 5.98 6.34 7.09
CA HIS A 45 6.69 6.89 8.25
C HIS A 45 7.37 8.24 7.96
N PHE A 46 7.45 8.61 6.69
CA PHE A 46 8.01 9.89 6.24
C PHE A 46 6.92 10.94 6.01
N SER A 47 5.69 10.53 5.65
CA SER A 47 4.56 11.43 5.38
C SER A 47 3.22 10.69 5.39
N GLY A 48 2.12 11.41 5.58
CA GLY A 48 0.75 10.94 5.42
C GLY A 48 0.05 10.46 6.68
N TRP A 49 0.73 9.79 7.59
CA TRP A 49 0.19 9.31 8.87
C TRP A 49 -0.21 10.45 9.83
N ASN A 50 0.52 11.55 9.76
CA ASN A 50 0.46 12.69 10.65
C ASN A 50 -0.85 13.50 10.56
N PHE A 51 -1.59 13.39 9.47
CA PHE A 51 -2.89 14.05 9.33
C PHE A 51 -3.90 13.58 10.38
N GLY A 52 -3.74 12.37 10.93
CA GLY A 52 -4.57 11.85 12.01
C GLY A 52 -4.52 12.67 13.31
N PHE A 53 -3.51 13.51 13.51
CA PHE A 53 -3.45 14.38 14.69
C PHE A 53 -4.59 15.41 14.73
N ALA A 54 -5.06 15.91 13.58
CA ALA A 54 -6.17 16.85 13.50
C ALA A 54 -7.49 16.25 14.02
N THR A 55 -7.65 14.93 13.96
CA THR A 55 -8.89 14.24 14.31
C THR A 55 -8.85 13.54 15.66
N GLY A 56 -7.68 13.10 16.11
CA GLY A 56 -7.55 12.31 17.33
C GLY A 56 -6.62 12.89 18.40
N GLY A 57 -5.81 13.87 18.04
CA GLY A 57 -4.68 14.28 18.87
C GLY A 57 -3.61 13.17 18.95
N TRP A 58 -2.62 13.38 19.82
CA TRP A 58 -1.51 12.42 19.93
C TRP A 58 -1.95 11.03 20.43
N GLY A 59 -2.71 10.98 21.51
CA GLY A 59 -3.19 9.71 22.07
C GLY A 59 -4.16 8.99 21.13
N GLY A 60 -5.01 9.74 20.39
CA GLY A 60 -5.87 9.20 19.37
C GLY A 60 -5.09 8.51 18.26
N MET A 61 -4.01 9.16 17.76
CA MET A 61 -3.14 8.59 16.74
C MET A 61 -2.39 7.34 17.24
N LEU A 62 -1.88 7.36 18.49
CA LEU A 62 -1.22 6.19 19.07
C LEU A 62 -2.15 5.00 19.19
N VAL A 63 -3.34 5.19 19.77
CA VAL A 63 -4.31 4.10 19.96
C VAL A 63 -4.86 3.60 18.62
N ALA A 64 -5.18 4.50 17.69
CA ALA A 64 -5.56 4.13 16.32
C ALA A 64 -4.45 3.32 15.65
N GLY A 65 -3.18 3.73 15.77
CA GLY A 65 -2.03 2.98 15.27
C GLY A 65 -1.94 1.58 15.86
N MET A 66 -2.20 1.40 17.16
CA MET A 66 -2.22 0.07 17.80
C MET A 66 -3.39 -0.79 17.30
N ILE A 67 -4.59 -0.23 17.15
CA ILE A 67 -5.76 -0.95 16.60
C ILE A 67 -5.46 -1.40 15.17
N ILE A 68 -4.92 -0.53 14.33
CA ILE A 68 -4.56 -0.85 12.96
C ILE A 68 -3.40 -1.86 12.91
N ALA A 69 -2.42 -1.79 13.82
CA ALA A 69 -1.38 -2.81 13.93
C ALA A 69 -1.96 -4.21 14.22
N VAL A 70 -2.99 -4.31 15.07
CA VAL A 70 -3.72 -5.58 15.31
C VAL A 70 -4.39 -6.07 14.04
N MET A 71 -5.05 -5.18 13.27
CA MET A 71 -5.64 -5.50 11.97
C MET A 71 -4.59 -6.07 11.01
N TYR A 72 -3.45 -5.39 10.89
CA TYR A 72 -2.37 -5.82 9.99
C TYR A 72 -1.65 -7.08 10.46
N LEU A 73 -1.55 -7.34 11.75
CA LEU A 73 -1.05 -8.64 12.25
C LEU A 73 -1.98 -9.78 11.82
N GLY A 74 -3.30 -9.61 11.98
CA GLY A 74 -4.28 -10.59 11.51
C GLY A 74 -4.19 -10.83 10.00
N LEU A 75 -4.11 -9.75 9.23
CA LEU A 75 -3.96 -9.79 7.78
C LEU A 75 -2.62 -10.45 7.37
N THR A 76 -1.50 -9.97 7.91
CA THR A 76 -0.14 -10.42 7.60
C THR A 76 0.04 -11.92 7.82
N PHE A 77 -0.41 -12.44 8.97
CA PHE A 77 -0.35 -13.87 9.24
C PHE A 77 -1.28 -14.69 8.34
N SER A 78 -2.45 -14.14 7.97
CA SER A 78 -3.36 -14.79 7.03
C SER A 78 -2.78 -14.87 5.63
N ILE A 79 -2.19 -13.77 5.15
CA ILE A 79 -1.51 -13.70 3.85
C ILE A 79 -0.27 -14.61 3.82
N ALA A 80 0.51 -14.66 4.91
CA ALA A 80 1.67 -15.53 5.02
C ALA A 80 1.29 -17.01 4.86
N GLU A 81 0.16 -17.44 5.43
CA GLU A 81 -0.37 -18.80 5.23
C GLU A 81 -0.85 -19.01 3.80
N MET A 82 -1.65 -18.08 3.27
CA MET A 82 -2.20 -18.22 1.91
C MET A 82 -1.12 -18.18 0.84
N SER A 83 -0.12 -17.31 0.97
CA SER A 83 0.97 -17.21 -0.01
C SER A 83 1.92 -18.40 -0.01
N ALA A 84 2.09 -19.08 1.13
CA ALA A 84 2.84 -20.33 1.20
C ALA A 84 2.06 -21.51 0.61
N ALA A 85 0.73 -21.50 0.76
CA ALA A 85 -0.18 -22.55 0.26
C ALA A 85 -0.47 -22.40 -1.24
N LEU A 86 -0.58 -21.17 -1.72
CA LEU A 86 -0.94 -20.78 -3.10
C LEU A 86 0.08 -19.74 -3.63
N PRO A 87 1.31 -20.16 -3.96
CA PRO A 87 2.41 -19.24 -4.27
C PRO A 87 2.39 -18.72 -5.70
N HIS A 88 1.51 -17.79 -6.01
CA HIS A 88 1.47 -17.14 -7.33
C HIS A 88 1.33 -15.62 -7.27
N THR A 89 1.78 -14.94 -8.33
CA THR A 89 1.77 -13.49 -8.49
C THR A 89 0.35 -12.88 -8.54
N GLY A 90 -0.69 -13.70 -8.55
CA GLY A 90 -2.07 -13.26 -8.40
C GLY A 90 -2.43 -12.78 -7.00
N ALA A 91 -1.66 -13.16 -5.99
CA ALA A 91 -1.86 -12.73 -4.60
C ALA A 91 -3.35 -12.74 -4.16
N ALA A 92 -3.86 -11.63 -3.64
CA ALA A 92 -5.19 -11.52 -3.09
C ALA A 92 -6.30 -11.92 -4.06
N TYR A 93 -6.23 -11.52 -5.35
CA TYR A 93 -7.27 -11.92 -6.31
C TYR A 93 -7.30 -13.44 -6.50
N SER A 94 -6.15 -14.08 -6.50
CA SER A 94 -6.01 -15.53 -6.65
C SER A 94 -6.55 -16.29 -5.44
N PHE A 95 -6.26 -15.80 -4.23
CA PHE A 95 -6.83 -16.34 -2.98
C PHE A 95 -8.35 -16.22 -2.98
N ALA A 96 -8.87 -15.04 -3.33
CA ALA A 96 -10.30 -14.78 -3.40
C ALA A 96 -10.99 -15.59 -4.50
N ARG A 97 -10.34 -15.78 -5.66
CA ARG A 97 -10.84 -16.61 -6.74
C ARG A 97 -10.98 -18.09 -6.31
N THR A 98 -9.98 -18.60 -5.61
CA THR A 98 -9.99 -19.96 -5.08
C THR A 98 -11.04 -20.14 -3.98
N ALA A 99 -11.23 -19.12 -3.12
CA ALA A 99 -12.14 -19.16 -1.97
C ALA A 99 -13.60 -18.85 -2.33
N MET A 100 -13.84 -17.84 -3.17
CA MET A 100 -15.15 -17.23 -3.47
C MET A 100 -15.52 -17.29 -4.95
N GLY A 101 -14.72 -17.95 -5.76
CA GLY A 101 -14.94 -18.07 -7.21
C GLY A 101 -14.59 -16.81 -8.00
N ARG A 102 -14.98 -16.80 -9.27
CA ARG A 102 -14.52 -15.82 -10.26
C ARG A 102 -14.93 -14.37 -9.94
N TRP A 103 -16.12 -14.17 -9.39
CA TRP A 103 -16.58 -12.85 -8.96
C TRP A 103 -15.82 -12.33 -7.73
N GLY A 104 -15.54 -13.21 -6.76
CA GLY A 104 -14.71 -12.86 -5.61
C GLY A 104 -13.31 -12.44 -6.03
N GLY A 105 -12.69 -13.22 -6.94
CA GLY A 105 -11.38 -12.86 -7.49
C GLY A 105 -11.40 -11.54 -8.26
N PHE A 106 -12.43 -11.30 -9.09
CA PHE A 106 -12.58 -10.02 -9.80
C PHE A 106 -12.68 -8.84 -8.84
N PHE A 107 -13.60 -8.91 -7.87
CA PHE A 107 -13.83 -7.82 -6.94
C PHE A 107 -12.59 -7.52 -6.09
N THR A 108 -11.94 -8.55 -5.54
CA THR A 108 -10.71 -8.37 -4.75
C THR A 108 -9.59 -7.76 -5.59
N GLY A 109 -9.38 -8.26 -6.83
CA GLY A 109 -8.39 -7.69 -7.73
C GLY A 109 -8.69 -6.24 -8.13
N LEU A 110 -9.97 -5.86 -8.23
CA LEU A 110 -10.38 -4.50 -8.51
C LEU A 110 -10.08 -3.56 -7.32
N CYS A 111 -10.28 -4.03 -6.09
CA CYS A 111 -9.95 -3.29 -4.87
C CYS A 111 -8.44 -2.99 -4.80
N GLU A 112 -7.59 -4.00 -5.00
CA GLU A 112 -6.15 -3.82 -5.07
C GLU A 112 -5.71 -2.94 -6.25
N ASN A 113 -6.42 -2.99 -7.37
CA ASN A 113 -6.11 -2.12 -8.50
C ASN A 113 -6.27 -0.65 -8.15
N VAL A 114 -7.33 -0.27 -7.43
CA VAL A 114 -7.49 1.09 -6.92
C VAL A 114 -6.33 1.45 -6.00
N GLU A 115 -6.00 0.61 -5.05
CA GLU A 115 -4.91 0.83 -4.11
C GLU A 115 -3.57 1.05 -4.83
N TYR A 116 -3.12 0.09 -5.63
CA TYR A 116 -1.77 0.13 -6.22
C TYR A 116 -1.61 1.09 -7.40
N VAL A 117 -2.68 1.50 -8.07
CA VAL A 117 -2.61 2.52 -9.12
C VAL A 117 -2.61 3.93 -8.52
N ILE A 118 -3.33 4.14 -7.42
CA ILE A 118 -3.47 5.46 -6.79
C ILE A 118 -2.33 5.76 -5.81
N THR A 119 -1.83 4.77 -5.08
CA THR A 119 -0.77 4.99 -4.07
C THR A 119 0.50 5.65 -4.62
N PRO A 120 1.04 5.30 -5.81
CA PRO A 120 2.18 6.04 -6.38
C PRO A 120 1.89 7.52 -6.58
N ALA A 121 0.67 7.89 -6.96
CA ALA A 121 0.28 9.29 -7.13
C ALA A 121 0.33 10.06 -5.80
N VAL A 122 -0.09 9.43 -4.70
CA VAL A 122 0.03 10.01 -3.34
C VAL A 122 1.50 10.19 -2.97
N ILE A 123 2.31 9.14 -3.13
CA ILE A 123 3.72 9.17 -2.73
C ILE A 123 4.51 10.20 -3.52
N VAL A 124 4.30 10.32 -4.84
CA VAL A 124 5.02 11.31 -5.65
C VAL A 124 4.63 12.75 -5.31
N THR A 125 3.42 12.96 -4.76
CA THR A 125 3.03 14.27 -4.22
C THR A 125 3.86 14.62 -2.98
N PHE A 126 4.09 13.66 -2.07
CA PHE A 126 4.99 13.86 -0.94
C PHE A 126 6.44 14.06 -1.39
N ILE A 127 6.93 13.27 -2.36
CA ILE A 127 8.25 13.48 -2.99
C ILE A 127 8.38 14.91 -3.49
N THR A 128 7.35 15.42 -4.18
CA THR A 128 7.35 16.76 -4.74
C THR A 128 7.42 17.82 -3.64
N SER A 129 6.68 17.65 -2.53
CA SER A 129 6.79 18.56 -1.38
C SER A 129 8.21 18.61 -0.83
N TYR A 130 8.85 17.46 -0.62
CA TYR A 130 10.24 17.38 -0.18
C TYR A 130 11.20 18.05 -1.18
N VAL A 131 11.04 17.77 -2.47
CA VAL A 131 11.88 18.38 -3.53
C VAL A 131 11.72 19.90 -3.53
N ASN A 132 10.47 20.39 -3.47
CA ASN A 132 10.20 21.84 -3.45
C ASN A 132 10.82 22.50 -2.22
N SER A 133 10.73 21.87 -1.06
CA SER A 133 11.27 22.38 0.20
C SER A 133 12.80 22.39 0.24
N ILE A 134 13.46 21.41 -0.42
CA ILE A 134 14.93 21.28 -0.46
C ILE A 134 15.55 22.20 -1.53
N VAL A 135 14.93 22.27 -2.72
CA VAL A 135 15.52 22.92 -3.90
C VAL A 135 14.88 24.29 -4.17
N GLY A 136 13.75 24.61 -3.53
CA GLY A 136 13.04 25.88 -3.75
C GLY A 136 12.32 25.95 -5.10
N ILE A 137 11.82 24.83 -5.61
CA ILE A 137 11.09 24.77 -6.88
C ILE A 137 9.65 25.28 -6.66
N ASP A 138 9.21 26.18 -7.55
CA ASP A 138 7.83 26.67 -7.52
C ASP A 138 6.82 25.51 -7.74
N PRO A 139 5.75 25.40 -6.94
CA PRO A 139 4.71 24.39 -7.10
C PRO A 139 4.12 24.26 -8.49
N ILE A 140 4.17 25.29 -9.32
CA ILE A 140 3.72 25.24 -10.70
C ILE A 140 4.45 24.18 -11.55
N TYR A 141 5.67 23.81 -11.16
CA TYR A 141 6.48 22.79 -11.83
C TYR A 141 6.25 21.36 -11.28
N SER A 142 5.36 21.17 -10.32
CA SER A 142 5.04 19.85 -9.75
C SER A 142 4.75 18.77 -10.80
N PRO A 143 3.97 19.03 -11.88
CA PRO A 143 3.74 18.04 -12.94
C PRO A 143 5.00 17.52 -13.60
N ILE A 144 6.03 18.36 -13.73
CA ILE A 144 7.33 17.94 -14.31
C ILE A 144 8.01 16.96 -13.38
N VAL A 145 8.01 17.23 -12.07
CA VAL A 145 8.57 16.33 -11.05
C VAL A 145 7.85 14.97 -11.11
N TRP A 146 6.52 14.96 -11.18
CA TRP A 146 5.73 13.72 -11.28
C TRP A 146 6.11 12.90 -12.51
N ILE A 147 6.14 13.52 -13.69
CA ILE A 147 6.50 12.86 -14.96
C ILE A 147 7.90 12.25 -14.88
N VAL A 148 8.87 13.00 -14.36
CA VAL A 148 10.26 12.56 -14.23
C VAL A 148 10.37 11.34 -13.30
N PHE A 149 9.75 11.41 -12.13
CA PHE A 149 9.78 10.29 -11.18
C PHE A 149 9.08 9.04 -11.74
N PHE A 150 7.88 9.18 -12.32
CA PHE A 150 7.21 8.05 -12.96
C PHE A 150 8.06 7.45 -14.09
N ALA A 151 8.66 8.27 -14.95
CA ALA A 151 9.49 7.80 -16.06
C ALA A 151 10.72 7.01 -15.56
N ILE A 152 11.44 7.55 -14.56
CA ILE A 152 12.64 6.90 -13.99
C ILE A 152 12.28 5.56 -13.35
N PHE A 153 11.26 5.52 -12.49
CA PHE A 153 10.98 4.33 -11.68
C PHE A 153 10.19 3.26 -12.43
N VAL A 154 9.40 3.64 -13.44
CA VAL A 154 8.86 2.67 -14.41
C VAL A 154 10.00 2.04 -15.21
N ALA A 155 10.94 2.85 -15.73
CA ALA A 155 12.09 2.33 -16.45
C ALA A 155 12.95 1.38 -15.62
N LEU A 156 13.27 1.73 -14.35
CA LEU A 156 14.02 0.87 -13.44
C LEU A 156 13.33 -0.47 -13.21
N ASN A 157 12.00 -0.50 -13.08
CA ASN A 157 11.24 -1.72 -12.92
C ASN A 157 11.10 -2.54 -14.21
N VAL A 158 11.19 -1.90 -15.38
CA VAL A 158 11.15 -2.57 -16.69
C VAL A 158 12.47 -3.22 -17.03
N PHE A 159 13.61 -2.55 -16.77
CA PHE A 159 14.93 -2.99 -17.24
C PHE A 159 15.55 -4.19 -16.51
N GLY A 160 14.86 -4.78 -15.55
CA GLY A 160 15.26 -6.08 -15.00
C GLY A 160 14.93 -6.26 -13.53
N LEU A 161 14.53 -7.49 -13.22
CA LEU A 161 14.13 -7.90 -11.88
C LEU A 161 15.26 -7.76 -10.85
N GLU A 162 16.44 -8.25 -11.20
CA GLU A 162 17.62 -8.21 -10.31
C GLU A 162 18.01 -6.77 -9.95
N LEU A 163 18.00 -5.87 -10.94
CA LEU A 163 18.27 -4.45 -10.71
C LEU A 163 17.23 -3.84 -9.78
N SER A 164 15.94 -4.11 -10.04
CA SER A 164 14.84 -3.61 -9.21
C SER A 164 14.97 -4.05 -7.76
N PHE A 165 15.25 -5.33 -7.47
CA PHE A 165 15.45 -5.82 -6.10
C PHE A 165 16.71 -5.26 -5.44
N LYS A 166 17.81 -5.09 -6.17
CA LYS A 166 19.04 -4.46 -5.64
C LYS A 166 18.80 -3.00 -5.27
N VAL A 167 18.15 -2.24 -6.15
CA VAL A 167 17.75 -0.85 -5.88
C VAL A 167 16.85 -0.79 -4.67
N THR A 168 15.80 -1.61 -4.60
CA THR A 168 14.91 -1.70 -3.44
C THR A 168 15.67 -1.95 -2.15
N MET A 169 16.60 -2.91 -2.13
CA MET A 169 17.39 -3.23 -0.95
C MET A 169 18.19 -2.03 -0.46
N VAL A 170 18.94 -1.38 -1.37
CA VAL A 170 19.79 -0.24 -1.03
C VAL A 170 18.99 0.93 -0.50
N ILE A 171 17.94 1.35 -1.22
CA ILE A 171 17.14 2.50 -0.80
C ILE A 171 16.35 2.22 0.48
N THR A 172 15.87 0.99 0.71
CA THR A 172 15.20 0.62 1.96
C THR A 172 16.16 0.66 3.15
N LEU A 173 17.40 0.17 3.00
CA LEU A 173 18.40 0.24 4.05
C LEU A 173 18.79 1.69 4.38
N ILE A 174 18.97 2.54 3.37
CA ILE A 174 19.24 3.97 3.58
C ILE A 174 18.05 4.62 4.30
N SER A 175 16.82 4.33 3.90
CA SER A 175 15.61 4.87 4.52
C SER A 175 15.49 4.50 6.00
N LEU A 176 15.78 3.24 6.35
CA LEU A 176 15.82 2.80 7.75
C LEU A 176 16.94 3.49 8.53
N ALA A 177 18.12 3.67 7.91
CA ALA A 177 19.22 4.40 8.54
C ALA A 177 18.83 5.86 8.83
N VAL A 178 18.10 6.53 7.92
CA VAL A 178 17.57 7.89 8.14
C VAL A 178 16.59 7.91 9.31
N LEU A 179 15.68 6.96 9.40
CA LEU A 179 14.74 6.88 10.53
C LEU A 179 15.46 6.66 11.85
N ILE A 180 16.40 5.72 11.90
CA ILE A 180 17.21 5.45 13.11
C ILE A 180 18.02 6.70 13.49
N PHE A 181 18.65 7.37 12.53
CA PHE A 181 19.35 8.62 12.76
C PHE A 181 18.42 9.69 13.33
N PHE A 182 17.23 9.86 12.75
CA PHE A 182 16.22 10.78 13.26
C PHE A 182 15.81 10.44 14.69
N TRP A 183 15.55 9.17 15.02
CA TRP A 183 15.15 8.77 16.37
C TRP A 183 16.23 9.11 17.40
N ILE A 184 17.48 8.79 17.11
CA ILE A 184 18.62 9.12 18.00
C ILE A 184 18.73 10.64 18.20
N SER A 185 18.56 11.40 17.12
CA SER A 185 18.64 12.86 17.13
C SER A 185 17.47 13.52 17.84
N ALA A 186 16.27 12.93 17.76
CA ALA A 186 15.05 13.48 18.36
C ALA A 186 15.06 13.36 19.91
N ILE A 187 15.60 12.27 20.46
CA ILE A 187 15.58 12.01 21.92
C ILE A 187 16.07 13.18 22.76
N PRO A 188 17.26 13.80 22.50
CA PRO A 188 17.72 14.95 23.29
C PRO A 188 16.99 16.27 23.00
N HIS A 189 16.18 16.33 21.95
CA HIS A 189 15.47 17.52 21.47
C HIS A 189 13.96 17.43 21.67
N MET A 190 13.46 16.57 22.55
CA MET A 190 12.04 16.36 22.77
C MET A 190 11.53 17.01 24.05
N ASP A 191 10.32 17.58 23.96
CA ASP A 191 9.47 17.92 25.09
C ASP A 191 8.06 17.42 24.79
N PHE A 192 7.79 16.21 25.25
CA PHE A 192 6.54 15.51 24.98
C PHE A 192 5.30 16.29 25.43
N ASN A 193 5.34 16.82 26.67
CA ASN A 193 4.18 17.49 27.24
C ASN A 193 3.82 18.77 26.50
N LYS A 194 4.83 19.53 26.08
CA LYS A 194 4.63 20.78 25.37
C LYS A 194 4.27 20.60 23.90
N PHE A 195 4.92 19.68 23.20
CA PHE A 195 4.80 19.59 21.75
C PHE A 195 3.88 18.44 21.28
N ALA A 196 4.01 17.23 21.83
CA ALA A 196 3.10 16.15 21.46
C ALA A 196 1.66 16.40 21.91
N LEU A 197 1.48 17.05 23.08
CA LEU A 197 0.18 17.37 23.66
C LEU A 197 -0.24 18.84 23.39
N ASN A 198 0.03 19.36 22.19
CA ASN A 198 -0.28 20.76 21.85
C ASN A 198 -1.57 20.91 21.02
N ILE A 199 -2.48 19.95 21.07
CA ILE A 199 -3.80 20.02 20.41
C ILE A 199 -4.91 20.13 21.45
N GLY A 200 -5.71 21.18 21.31
CA GLY A 200 -6.99 21.38 21.99
C GLY A 200 -8.17 21.29 21.05
N VAL A 201 -9.39 21.48 21.59
CA VAL A 201 -10.64 21.53 20.83
C VAL A 201 -11.17 22.96 20.87
N GLY A 202 -11.37 23.55 19.69
CA GLY A 202 -11.96 24.87 19.54
C GLY A 202 -13.47 24.89 19.78
N PRO A 203 -14.08 26.07 19.81
CA PRO A 203 -15.53 26.22 19.99
C PRO A 203 -16.38 25.57 18.89
N ASP A 204 -15.81 25.42 17.70
CA ASP A 204 -16.39 24.76 16.53
C ASP A 204 -16.14 23.24 16.48
N GLY A 205 -15.44 22.71 17.48
CA GLY A 205 -15.05 21.30 17.54
C GLY A 205 -13.79 20.96 16.74
N ALA A 206 -13.17 21.92 16.06
CA ALA A 206 -11.93 21.70 15.31
C ALA A 206 -10.69 21.67 16.20
N ALA A 207 -9.61 21.09 15.68
CA ALA A 207 -8.30 21.13 16.35
C ALA A 207 -7.77 22.57 16.42
N VAL A 208 -7.31 22.98 17.60
CA VAL A 208 -6.66 24.26 17.82
C VAL A 208 -5.31 24.04 18.49
N GLU A 209 -4.35 24.92 18.21
CA GLU A 209 -3.05 24.87 18.86
C GLU A 209 -3.13 25.32 20.31
N LEU A 210 -2.46 24.58 21.19
CA LEU A 210 -2.15 24.96 22.55
C LEU A 210 -0.67 25.34 22.62
N PRO A 211 -0.32 26.65 22.62
CA PRO A 211 1.07 27.10 22.53
C PRO A 211 1.96 26.65 23.69
N ASP A 212 1.36 26.47 24.86
CA ASP A 212 2.05 25.99 26.05
C ASP A 212 1.97 24.47 26.22
N GLY A 213 1.28 23.76 25.32
CA GLY A 213 1.08 22.32 25.42
C GLY A 213 0.19 21.90 26.58
N GLY A 214 0.45 20.73 27.16
CA GLY A 214 -0.28 20.20 28.32
C GLY A 214 -1.72 19.83 28.06
N GLY A 215 -2.09 19.65 26.78
CA GLY A 215 -3.43 19.22 26.38
C GLY A 215 -3.74 17.78 26.79
N SER A 216 -5.00 17.39 26.58
CA SER A 216 -5.45 16.01 26.80
C SER A 216 -4.76 15.04 25.82
N TRP A 217 -4.49 13.83 26.28
CA TRP A 217 -4.08 12.73 25.39
C TRP A 217 -5.15 12.41 24.34
N PHE A 218 -6.42 12.58 24.71
CA PHE A 218 -7.59 12.30 23.85
C PHE A 218 -8.50 13.53 23.78
N PRO A 219 -8.08 14.61 23.10
CA PRO A 219 -8.85 15.85 23.07
C PRO A 219 -10.24 15.66 22.47
N PHE A 220 -10.38 14.74 21.49
CA PHE A 220 -11.64 14.43 20.80
C PHE A 220 -12.33 13.16 21.34
N GLY A 221 -11.88 12.61 22.47
CA GLY A 221 -12.41 11.39 23.07
C GLY A 221 -12.27 10.13 22.21
N PHE A 222 -13.06 9.12 22.50
CA PHE A 222 -12.98 7.83 21.79
C PHE A 222 -13.44 7.93 20.32
N SER A 223 -14.39 8.81 20.01
CA SER A 223 -14.80 9.06 18.62
C SER A 223 -13.66 9.61 17.78
N GLY A 224 -12.80 10.48 18.36
CA GLY A 224 -11.60 10.96 17.69
C GLY A 224 -10.59 9.83 17.40
N VAL A 225 -10.42 8.88 18.33
CA VAL A 225 -9.59 7.69 18.08
C VAL A 225 -10.07 6.92 16.84
N LEU A 226 -11.37 6.67 16.75
CA LEU A 226 -11.94 5.91 15.63
C LEU A 226 -11.90 6.71 14.32
N ALA A 227 -12.10 8.03 14.35
CA ALA A 227 -11.95 8.89 13.19
C ALA A 227 -10.50 8.97 12.67
N THR A 228 -9.52 8.63 13.51
CA THR A 228 -8.10 8.60 13.15
C THR A 228 -7.68 7.29 12.46
N LEU A 229 -8.47 6.22 12.54
CA LEU A 229 -8.14 4.92 11.96
C LEU A 229 -7.72 5.00 10.48
N PRO A 230 -8.42 5.72 9.58
CA PRO A 230 -8.02 5.80 8.17
C PRO A 230 -6.60 6.34 7.95
N PHE A 231 -6.16 7.29 8.77
CA PHE A 231 -4.80 7.83 8.71
C PHE A 231 -3.76 6.85 9.27
N ALA A 232 -4.12 6.12 10.34
CA ALA A 232 -3.26 5.12 10.94
C ALA A 232 -2.99 3.91 10.00
N VAL A 233 -3.90 3.62 9.07
CA VAL A 233 -3.70 2.62 8.01
C VAL A 233 -2.43 2.90 7.22
N TRP A 234 -2.13 4.17 6.96
CA TRP A 234 -0.98 4.59 6.16
C TRP A 234 0.37 4.17 6.76
N LEU A 235 0.43 3.95 8.09
CA LEU A 235 1.64 3.42 8.76
C LEU A 235 2.03 2.01 8.29
N PHE A 236 1.11 1.25 7.70
CA PHE A 236 1.32 -0.16 7.36
C PHE A 236 0.86 -0.52 5.94
N LEU A 237 0.25 0.42 5.21
CA LEU A 237 -0.33 0.21 3.87
C LEU A 237 0.72 -0.35 2.91
N ALA A 238 0.32 -1.36 2.16
CA ALA A 238 1.08 -2.04 1.11
C ALA A 238 2.04 -3.15 1.57
N ILE A 239 2.07 -3.57 2.85
CA ILE A 239 2.82 -4.78 3.25
C ILE A 239 2.22 -6.04 2.59
N GLU A 240 0.92 -6.05 2.34
CA GLU A 240 0.16 -7.13 1.71
C GLU A 240 0.47 -7.33 0.23
N GLN A 241 1.22 -6.42 -0.41
CA GLN A 241 1.68 -6.60 -1.79
C GLN A 241 2.72 -7.72 -1.98
N LEU A 242 3.40 -8.15 -0.90
CA LEU A 242 4.51 -9.11 -0.98
C LEU A 242 4.17 -10.38 -1.76
N PRO A 243 2.99 -11.01 -1.63
CA PRO A 243 2.64 -12.19 -2.43
C PRO A 243 2.62 -11.96 -3.95
N LEU A 244 2.55 -10.71 -4.43
CA LEU A 244 2.72 -10.40 -5.86
C LEU A 244 4.11 -10.79 -6.39
N ALA A 245 5.11 -10.94 -5.50
CA ALA A 245 6.45 -11.42 -5.81
C ALA A 245 6.60 -12.94 -5.68
N ALA A 246 5.53 -13.70 -5.43
CA ALA A 246 5.64 -15.13 -5.13
C ALA A 246 6.26 -15.95 -6.27
N GLU A 247 5.93 -15.67 -7.53
CA GLU A 247 6.53 -16.35 -8.70
C GLU A 247 7.99 -15.94 -8.93
N GLU A 248 8.41 -14.80 -8.41
CA GLU A 248 9.78 -14.29 -8.48
C GLU A 248 10.63 -14.73 -7.27
N SER A 249 10.02 -15.38 -6.27
CA SER A 249 10.71 -15.95 -5.11
C SER A 249 11.39 -17.28 -5.44
N VAL A 250 12.58 -17.48 -4.86
CA VAL A 250 13.33 -18.72 -5.04
C VAL A 250 12.65 -19.90 -4.35
N ASP A 251 12.19 -19.71 -3.10
CA ASP A 251 11.41 -20.69 -2.33
C ASP A 251 10.19 -20.00 -1.69
N PRO A 252 9.10 -19.79 -2.44
CA PRO A 252 7.96 -19.02 -1.95
C PRO A 252 7.28 -19.64 -0.72
N LYS A 253 7.31 -20.97 -0.58
CA LYS A 253 6.70 -21.68 0.57
C LYS A 253 7.37 -21.28 1.90
N ARG A 254 8.66 -21.01 1.88
CA ARG A 254 9.49 -20.65 3.03
C ARG A 254 9.73 -19.15 3.13
N ASP A 255 10.06 -18.52 2.00
CA ASP A 255 10.58 -17.16 1.98
C ASP A 255 9.48 -16.11 2.12
N MET A 256 8.28 -16.38 1.54
CA MET A 256 7.13 -15.47 1.68
C MET A 256 6.74 -15.24 3.14
N PRO A 257 6.41 -16.28 3.95
CA PRO A 257 6.03 -16.06 5.35
C PRO A 257 7.10 -15.31 6.14
N LYS A 258 8.39 -15.64 5.94
CA LYS A 258 9.49 -14.98 6.65
C LYS A 258 9.63 -13.52 6.25
N GLY A 259 9.60 -13.22 4.96
CA GLY A 259 9.71 -11.86 4.45
C GLY A 259 8.58 -10.96 4.96
N ILE A 260 7.33 -11.44 4.88
CA ILE A 260 6.14 -10.72 5.34
C ILE A 260 6.22 -10.43 6.84
N ILE A 261 6.51 -11.44 7.67
CA ILE A 261 6.53 -11.31 9.14
C ILE A 261 7.67 -10.40 9.60
N LEU A 262 8.88 -10.59 9.08
CA LEU A 262 10.01 -9.73 9.41
C LEU A 262 9.76 -8.28 8.97
N GLY A 263 9.16 -8.10 7.79
CA GLY A 263 8.74 -6.78 7.33
C GLY A 263 7.77 -6.12 8.30
N MET A 264 6.71 -6.82 8.70
CA MET A 264 5.71 -6.30 9.65
C MET A 264 6.33 -5.94 11.01
N CYS A 265 7.21 -6.77 11.56
CA CYS A 265 7.91 -6.46 12.81
C CYS A 265 8.75 -5.18 12.72
N THR A 266 9.49 -5.01 11.60
CA THR A 266 10.27 -3.79 11.35
C THR A 266 9.37 -2.55 11.28
N LEU A 267 8.25 -2.65 10.58
CA LEU A 267 7.31 -1.54 10.40
C LEU A 267 6.58 -1.19 11.70
N MET A 268 6.20 -2.16 12.52
CA MET A 268 5.59 -1.89 13.83
C MET A 268 6.52 -1.10 14.74
N LEU A 269 7.79 -1.48 14.81
CA LEU A 269 8.79 -0.74 15.59
C LEU A 269 8.95 0.69 15.05
N SER A 270 9.08 0.82 13.74
CA SER A 270 9.27 2.12 13.09
C SER A 270 8.04 3.02 13.25
N ALA A 271 6.83 2.49 13.09
CA ALA A 271 5.58 3.23 13.29
C ALA A 271 5.47 3.76 14.73
N PHE A 272 5.77 2.92 15.72
CA PHE A 272 5.76 3.33 17.12
C PHE A 272 6.76 4.47 17.38
N MET A 273 8.00 4.32 16.90
CA MET A 273 9.06 5.31 17.11
C MET A 273 8.74 6.66 16.46
N ILE A 274 8.18 6.66 15.24
CA ILE A 274 7.87 7.93 14.57
C ILE A 274 6.68 8.65 15.21
N VAL A 275 5.64 7.91 15.61
CA VAL A 275 4.47 8.48 16.30
C VAL A 275 4.84 9.07 17.67
N LEU A 276 5.80 8.46 18.37
CA LEU A 276 6.28 8.94 19.67
C LEU A 276 7.20 10.16 19.53
N LEU A 277 8.20 10.06 18.67
CA LEU A 277 9.33 11.02 18.69
C LEU A 277 9.05 12.27 17.86
N ASN A 278 8.52 12.14 16.65
CA ASN A 278 8.40 13.28 15.73
C ASN A 278 7.52 14.42 16.29
N PRO A 279 6.30 14.16 16.81
CA PRO A 279 5.48 15.23 17.41
C PRO A 279 6.05 15.79 18.70
N SER A 280 6.98 15.07 19.33
CA SER A 280 7.63 15.52 20.59
C SER A 280 8.79 16.47 20.37
N VAL A 281 9.29 16.61 19.12
CA VAL A 281 10.44 17.47 18.81
C VAL A 281 10.11 18.94 19.08
N ILE A 282 11.00 19.62 19.79
CA ILE A 282 10.91 21.05 20.10
C ILE A 282 10.78 21.88 18.81
N GLY A 283 9.74 22.71 18.72
CA GLY A 283 9.44 23.54 17.54
C GLY A 283 8.64 22.84 16.44
N VAL A 284 8.26 21.57 16.62
CA VAL A 284 7.40 20.82 15.68
C VAL A 284 5.97 20.73 16.23
N GLY A 285 5.70 19.75 17.08
CA GLY A 285 4.39 19.55 17.71
C GLY A 285 3.34 18.86 16.84
N SER A 286 2.38 18.21 17.49
CA SER A 286 1.30 17.48 16.82
C SER A 286 0.42 18.39 15.96
N PHE A 287 0.17 19.63 16.40
CA PHE A 287 -0.68 20.58 15.68
C PHE A 287 -0.08 20.96 14.33
N LYS A 288 1.19 21.39 14.30
CA LYS A 288 1.90 21.72 13.06
C LYS A 288 1.99 20.50 12.12
N LEU A 289 2.30 19.34 12.68
CA LEU A 289 2.37 18.11 11.90
C LEU A 289 1.03 17.74 11.25
N SER A 290 -0.11 18.06 11.86
CA SER A 290 -1.43 17.65 11.39
C SER A 290 -1.77 18.10 9.96
N THR A 291 -1.05 19.08 9.42
CA THR A 291 -1.22 19.61 8.06
C THR A 291 0.03 19.49 7.19
N SER A 292 1.13 18.99 7.74
CA SER A 292 2.40 18.91 7.03
C SER A 292 2.42 17.81 5.96
N LEU A 293 2.95 18.10 4.78
CA LEU A 293 3.24 17.11 3.74
C LEU A 293 4.65 16.50 3.89
N GLU A 294 5.47 17.04 4.81
CA GLU A 294 6.87 16.66 5.02
C GLU A 294 7.24 16.51 6.51
N PRO A 295 6.43 15.76 7.30
CA PRO A 295 6.55 15.75 8.77
C PRO A 295 7.92 15.31 9.28
N LEU A 296 8.59 14.35 8.62
CA LEU A 296 9.95 13.95 9.01
C LEU A 296 10.96 15.07 8.72
N LEU A 297 10.81 15.77 7.60
CA LEU A 297 11.68 16.90 7.23
C LEU A 297 11.50 18.08 8.21
N ASP A 298 10.27 18.32 8.68
CA ASP A 298 10.00 19.32 9.74
C ASP A 298 10.74 18.97 11.03
N GLY A 299 10.74 17.69 11.43
CA GLY A 299 11.50 17.22 12.58
C GLY A 299 13.01 17.42 12.41
N LEU A 300 13.54 17.06 11.25
CA LEU A 300 14.96 17.26 10.93
C LEU A 300 15.33 18.76 10.88
N ARG A 301 14.46 19.59 10.31
CA ARG A 301 14.65 21.06 10.25
C ARG A 301 14.69 21.69 11.64
N ALA A 302 13.83 21.25 12.54
CA ALA A 302 13.79 21.75 13.90
C ALA A 302 15.08 21.42 14.68
N ILE A 303 15.70 20.27 14.38
CA ILE A 303 16.92 19.82 15.08
C ILE A 303 18.19 20.44 14.46
N TYR A 304 18.27 20.47 13.13
CA TYR A 304 19.52 20.79 12.40
C TYR A 304 19.50 22.14 11.67
N GLY A 305 18.38 22.86 11.69
CA GLY A 305 18.19 24.13 10.99
C GLY A 305 18.09 23.94 9.46
N ASP A 306 17.88 25.07 8.75
CA ASP A 306 17.63 25.06 7.30
C ASP A 306 18.84 24.57 6.47
N THR A 307 20.05 24.88 6.91
CA THR A 307 21.26 24.43 6.17
C THR A 307 21.45 22.91 6.30
N GLY A 308 21.24 22.36 7.49
CA GLY A 308 21.37 20.92 7.72
C GLY A 308 20.30 20.10 7.01
N VAL A 309 19.09 20.66 6.93
CA VAL A 309 17.93 19.96 6.34
C VAL A 309 18.06 19.74 4.85
N VAL A 310 18.79 20.56 4.12
CA VAL A 310 18.99 20.34 2.67
C VAL A 310 19.69 19.01 2.41
N LEU A 311 20.80 18.74 3.09
CA LEU A 311 21.53 17.47 2.93
C LEU A 311 20.73 16.28 3.46
N LEU A 312 20.19 16.41 4.68
CA LEU A 312 19.40 15.35 5.32
C LEU A 312 18.09 15.08 4.55
N GLY A 313 17.48 16.10 3.97
CA GLY A 313 16.27 15.99 3.16
C GLY A 313 16.48 15.20 1.88
N VAL A 314 17.63 15.40 1.19
CA VAL A 314 18.00 14.59 0.03
C VAL A 314 18.09 13.11 0.39
N VAL A 315 18.69 12.80 1.54
CA VAL A 315 18.78 11.41 2.01
C VAL A 315 17.41 10.92 2.50
N ALA A 316 16.61 11.76 3.14
CA ALA A 316 15.25 11.42 3.58
C ALA A 316 14.28 11.11 2.41
N LEU A 317 14.50 11.73 1.24
CA LEU A 317 13.74 11.37 0.03
C LEU A 317 13.81 9.88 -0.32
N THR A 318 14.87 9.18 0.09
CA THR A 318 15.01 7.74 -0.18
C THR A 318 13.86 6.93 0.40
N GLY A 319 13.26 7.34 1.53
CA GLY A 319 12.12 6.66 2.12
C GLY A 319 10.85 6.73 1.27
N LEU A 320 10.58 7.91 0.70
CA LEU A 320 9.48 8.09 -0.24
C LEU A 320 9.75 7.37 -1.57
N ILE A 321 10.99 7.46 -2.06
CA ILE A 321 11.44 6.79 -3.29
C ILE A 321 11.35 5.27 -3.15
N ALA A 322 11.70 4.70 -1.99
CA ALA A 322 11.60 3.25 -1.75
C ALA A 322 10.17 2.77 -1.97
N SER A 323 9.19 3.42 -1.37
CA SER A 323 7.79 3.06 -1.54
C SER A 323 7.30 3.32 -2.96
N PHE A 324 7.64 4.46 -3.54
CA PHE A 324 7.25 4.76 -4.93
C PHE A 324 7.74 3.69 -5.91
N HIS A 325 8.99 3.27 -5.80
CA HIS A 325 9.58 2.22 -6.63
C HIS A 325 8.89 0.87 -6.43
N THR A 326 8.67 0.47 -5.18
CA THR A 326 8.09 -0.84 -4.84
C THR A 326 6.59 -0.93 -5.12
N ILE A 327 5.85 0.18 -5.02
CA ILE A 327 4.43 0.17 -5.39
C ILE A 327 4.25 0.16 -6.93
N ILE A 328 5.12 0.81 -7.70
CA ILE A 328 5.14 0.64 -9.17
C ILE A 328 5.41 -0.82 -9.56
N TYR A 329 6.29 -1.51 -8.83
CA TYR A 329 6.50 -2.95 -8.98
C TYR A 329 5.18 -3.72 -8.72
N ALA A 330 4.50 -3.48 -7.60
CA ALA A 330 3.26 -4.16 -7.22
C ALA A 330 2.14 -3.91 -8.23
N GLN A 331 1.91 -2.65 -8.60
CA GLN A 331 0.96 -2.23 -9.62
C GLN A 331 1.13 -3.01 -10.93
N GLY A 332 2.37 -3.14 -11.38
CA GLY A 332 2.68 -3.88 -12.60
C GLY A 332 2.31 -5.36 -12.51
N ARG A 333 2.60 -6.03 -11.38
CA ARG A 333 2.29 -7.45 -11.17
C ARG A 333 0.80 -7.69 -10.98
N GLN A 334 0.12 -6.80 -10.29
CA GLN A 334 -1.30 -6.88 -10.04
C GLN A 334 -2.10 -6.76 -11.36
N ILE A 335 -1.85 -5.74 -12.19
CA ILE A 335 -2.48 -5.56 -13.49
C ILE A 335 -2.13 -6.73 -14.44
N TYR A 336 -0.87 -7.15 -14.44
CA TYR A 336 -0.39 -8.28 -15.23
C TYR A 336 -1.12 -9.56 -14.87
N SER A 337 -1.26 -9.90 -13.59
CA SER A 337 -1.88 -11.16 -13.17
C SER A 337 -3.37 -11.21 -13.48
N LEU A 338 -4.11 -10.12 -13.28
CA LEU A 338 -5.51 -9.98 -13.67
C LEU A 338 -5.69 -10.09 -15.20
N SER A 339 -4.79 -9.50 -15.96
CA SER A 339 -4.80 -9.57 -17.41
C SER A 339 -4.45 -10.98 -17.93
N ARG A 340 -3.48 -11.67 -17.28
CA ARG A 340 -3.10 -13.05 -17.61
C ARG A 340 -4.28 -14.02 -17.41
N ALA A 341 -5.09 -13.80 -16.40
CA ALA A 341 -6.28 -14.58 -16.11
C ALA A 341 -7.53 -14.15 -16.93
N GLY A 342 -7.42 -13.10 -17.74
CA GLY A 342 -8.49 -12.64 -18.63
C GLY A 342 -9.51 -11.70 -17.99
N TYR A 343 -9.28 -11.23 -16.76
CA TYR A 343 -10.12 -10.21 -16.13
C TYR A 343 -9.95 -8.82 -16.79
N PHE A 344 -8.72 -8.52 -17.20
CA PHE A 344 -8.35 -7.32 -17.93
C PHE A 344 -7.91 -7.65 -19.36
N PRO A 345 -7.76 -6.66 -20.26
CA PRO A 345 -7.31 -6.89 -21.63
C PRO A 345 -5.97 -7.65 -21.67
N ARG A 346 -5.92 -8.75 -22.40
CA ARG A 346 -4.78 -9.70 -22.44
C ARG A 346 -3.44 -9.08 -22.84
N GLY A 347 -3.46 -7.97 -23.60
CA GLY A 347 -2.27 -7.24 -24.00
C GLY A 347 -1.46 -6.70 -22.82
N LEU A 348 -2.12 -6.40 -21.68
CA LEU A 348 -1.46 -5.89 -20.49
C LEU A 348 -0.59 -6.94 -19.78
N SER A 349 -0.79 -8.24 -20.05
CA SER A 349 -0.01 -9.33 -19.43
C SER A 349 1.21 -9.76 -20.25
N VAL A 350 1.55 -9.08 -21.33
CA VAL A 350 2.76 -9.38 -22.11
C VAL A 350 4.00 -8.94 -21.34
N THR A 351 4.95 -9.87 -21.15
CA THR A 351 6.24 -9.58 -20.52
C THR A 351 7.28 -9.17 -21.56
N HIS A 352 8.26 -8.36 -21.13
CA HIS A 352 9.35 -7.94 -21.99
C HIS A 352 10.20 -9.16 -22.42
N SER A 353 10.54 -9.26 -23.71
CA SER A 353 11.21 -10.45 -24.27
C SER A 353 12.53 -10.80 -23.57
N LYS A 354 13.36 -9.80 -23.26
CA LYS A 354 14.66 -9.93 -22.61
C LYS A 354 14.57 -9.94 -21.09
N PHE A 355 13.84 -8.99 -20.49
CA PHE A 355 13.86 -8.76 -19.05
C PHE A 355 12.78 -9.55 -18.29
N LYS A 356 11.82 -10.15 -18.99
CA LYS A 356 10.71 -10.93 -18.40
C LYS A 356 9.92 -10.14 -17.34
N THR A 357 9.79 -8.83 -17.53
CA THR A 357 9.02 -7.92 -16.66
C THR A 357 7.72 -7.51 -17.32
N PRO A 358 6.63 -7.26 -16.60
CA PRO A 358 5.31 -6.89 -17.13
C PRO A 358 5.27 -5.39 -17.53
N HIS A 359 6.10 -5.00 -18.49
CA HIS A 359 6.34 -3.61 -18.87
C HIS A 359 5.07 -2.87 -19.32
N VAL A 360 4.18 -3.53 -20.07
CA VAL A 360 2.93 -2.91 -20.55
C VAL A 360 2.03 -2.56 -19.37
N ALA A 361 1.87 -3.48 -18.41
CA ALA A 361 1.07 -3.27 -17.22
C ALA A 361 1.60 -2.09 -16.37
N MET A 362 2.92 -2.01 -16.19
CA MET A 362 3.56 -0.94 -15.44
C MET A 362 3.37 0.43 -16.11
N ILE A 363 3.59 0.52 -17.41
CA ILE A 363 3.42 1.77 -18.17
C ILE A 363 1.95 2.23 -18.14
N VAL A 364 1.01 1.33 -18.37
CA VAL A 364 -0.43 1.69 -18.40
C VAL A 364 -0.90 2.12 -17.02
N GLY A 365 -0.56 1.39 -15.95
CA GLY A 365 -0.94 1.77 -14.59
C GLY A 365 -0.33 3.12 -14.16
N ALA A 366 0.95 3.35 -14.47
CA ALA A 366 1.60 4.63 -14.22
C ALA A 366 0.94 5.79 -15.00
N ALA A 367 0.58 5.54 -16.27
CA ALA A 367 -0.10 6.54 -17.09
C ALA A 367 -1.50 6.88 -16.51
N VAL A 368 -2.24 5.89 -16.00
CA VAL A 368 -3.53 6.14 -15.35
C VAL A 368 -3.35 6.97 -14.08
N GLY A 369 -2.44 6.58 -13.17
CA GLY A 369 -2.18 7.34 -11.94
C GLY A 369 -1.76 8.78 -12.22
N LEU A 370 -0.81 8.98 -13.14
CA LEU A 370 -0.37 10.32 -13.57
C LEU A 370 -1.49 11.13 -14.20
N SER A 371 -2.34 10.51 -15.03
CA SER A 371 -3.48 11.20 -15.65
C SER A 371 -4.48 11.71 -14.61
N VAL A 372 -4.78 10.92 -13.58
CA VAL A 372 -5.65 11.35 -12.48
C VAL A 372 -5.06 12.58 -11.79
N MET A 373 -3.76 12.56 -11.47
CA MET A 373 -3.09 13.71 -10.85
C MET A 373 -3.16 14.96 -11.73
N LEU A 374 -2.87 14.83 -13.04
CA LEU A 374 -2.90 15.96 -13.98
C LEU A 374 -4.31 16.52 -14.12
N ILE A 375 -5.35 15.67 -14.17
CA ILE A 375 -6.75 16.14 -14.22
C ILE A 375 -7.08 16.96 -12.98
N ILE A 376 -6.70 16.50 -11.78
CA ILE A 376 -6.92 17.25 -10.53
C ILE A 376 -6.15 18.57 -10.56
N TRP A 377 -4.89 18.53 -10.98
CA TRP A 377 -4.02 19.72 -11.04
C TRP A 377 -4.56 20.79 -11.99
N PHE A 378 -4.97 20.41 -13.22
CA PHE A 378 -5.57 21.35 -14.17
C PHE A 378 -6.95 21.87 -13.74
N SER A 379 -7.68 21.09 -12.91
CA SER A 379 -9.00 21.48 -12.44
C SER A 379 -8.97 22.44 -11.25
N LEU A 380 -7.98 22.32 -10.36
CA LEU A 380 -7.92 23.07 -9.09
C LEU A 380 -6.82 24.15 -9.07
N GLY A 381 -5.85 24.09 -9.98
CA GLY A 381 -4.67 24.94 -9.98
C GLY A 381 -3.57 24.48 -9.02
N ALA A 382 -2.36 25.05 -9.19
CA ALA A 382 -1.15 24.60 -8.51
C ALA A 382 -1.20 24.70 -6.98
N GLU A 383 -1.83 25.74 -6.44
CA GLU A 383 -1.85 25.99 -4.99
C GLU A 383 -2.73 24.99 -4.22
N GLN A 384 -3.86 24.58 -4.79
CA GLN A 384 -4.81 23.67 -4.12
C GLN A 384 -4.59 22.20 -4.50
N ALA A 385 -3.96 21.94 -5.64
CA ALA A 385 -3.82 20.59 -6.17
C ALA A 385 -3.01 19.67 -5.24
N GLY A 386 -1.90 20.15 -4.69
CA GLY A 386 -0.99 19.34 -3.87
C GLY A 386 -1.66 18.76 -2.62
N SER A 387 -2.33 19.59 -1.83
CA SER A 387 -3.06 19.14 -0.64
C SER A 387 -4.26 18.26 -0.98
N THR A 388 -5.01 18.62 -2.04
CA THR A 388 -6.18 17.84 -2.49
C THR A 388 -5.76 16.48 -3.05
N ILE A 389 -4.69 16.41 -3.86
CA ILE A 389 -4.16 15.14 -4.37
C ILE A 389 -3.70 14.29 -3.19
N GLY A 390 -2.90 14.84 -2.27
CA GLY A 390 -2.42 14.13 -1.09
C GLY A 390 -3.55 13.54 -0.25
N SER A 391 -4.59 14.30 0.05
CA SER A 391 -5.69 13.84 0.91
C SER A 391 -6.71 12.95 0.18
N VAL A 392 -7.25 13.37 -0.97
CA VAL A 392 -8.31 12.63 -1.67
C VAL A 392 -7.80 11.30 -2.22
N LEU A 393 -6.61 11.30 -2.87
CA LEU A 393 -6.05 10.07 -3.40
C LEU A 393 -5.58 9.10 -2.30
N LEU A 394 -5.03 9.62 -1.18
CA LEU A 394 -4.74 8.79 -0.01
C LEU A 394 -6.00 8.03 0.45
N ASN A 395 -7.13 8.72 0.51
CA ASN A 395 -8.39 8.12 0.92
C ASN A 395 -8.93 7.10 -0.07
N MET A 396 -8.77 7.36 -1.38
CA MET A 396 -9.12 6.37 -2.40
C MET A 396 -8.28 5.10 -2.24
N ALA A 397 -6.97 5.24 -2.04
CA ALA A 397 -6.07 4.11 -1.83
C ALA A 397 -6.47 3.31 -0.58
N VAL A 398 -6.68 3.99 0.57
CA VAL A 398 -7.12 3.36 1.82
C VAL A 398 -8.47 2.67 1.67
N SER A 399 -9.43 3.26 0.93
CA SER A 399 -10.73 2.61 0.68
C SER A 399 -10.56 1.31 -0.11
N GLY A 400 -9.77 1.33 -1.18
CA GLY A 400 -9.43 0.13 -1.96
C GLY A 400 -8.81 -0.95 -1.10
N ALA A 401 -7.82 -0.58 -0.28
CA ALA A 401 -7.15 -1.46 0.66
C ALA A 401 -8.12 -2.11 1.66
N MET A 402 -8.98 -1.32 2.31
CA MET A 402 -9.92 -1.86 3.30
C MET A 402 -10.88 -2.89 2.70
N PHE A 403 -11.44 -2.63 1.51
CA PHE A 403 -12.27 -3.61 0.82
C PHE A 403 -11.47 -4.87 0.45
N SER A 404 -10.22 -4.72 -0.01
CA SER A 404 -9.33 -5.83 -0.30
C SER A 404 -9.01 -6.65 0.95
N TYR A 405 -8.73 -6.03 2.09
CA TYR A 405 -8.39 -6.71 3.34
C TYR A 405 -9.57 -7.53 3.91
N ILE A 406 -10.78 -6.99 3.81
CA ILE A 406 -12.00 -7.74 4.13
C ILE A 406 -12.10 -8.99 3.25
N ALA A 407 -11.90 -8.84 1.94
CA ALA A 407 -11.97 -9.95 0.99
C ALA A 407 -10.85 -10.98 1.20
N GLN A 408 -9.62 -10.55 1.51
CA GLN A 408 -8.49 -11.43 1.82
C GLN A 408 -8.71 -12.22 3.12
N ALA A 409 -9.16 -11.55 4.18
CA ALA A 409 -9.46 -12.20 5.46
C ALA A 409 -10.64 -13.18 5.33
N ALA A 410 -11.68 -12.82 4.57
CA ALA A 410 -12.78 -13.73 4.25
C ALA A 410 -12.29 -14.94 3.42
N SER A 411 -11.42 -14.71 2.45
CA SER A 411 -10.80 -15.77 1.64
C SER A 411 -10.01 -16.74 2.52
N PHE A 412 -9.23 -16.22 3.47
CA PHE A 412 -8.50 -17.05 4.43
C PHE A 412 -9.42 -17.96 5.24
N ILE A 413 -10.52 -17.43 5.77
CA ILE A 413 -11.51 -18.20 6.54
C ILE A 413 -12.15 -19.29 5.66
N LEU A 414 -12.58 -18.93 4.45
CA LEU A 414 -13.20 -19.83 3.50
C LEU A 414 -12.24 -20.93 3.02
N LEU A 415 -10.99 -20.59 2.71
CA LEU A 415 -9.97 -21.57 2.31
C LEU A 415 -9.68 -22.56 3.43
N ARG A 416 -9.62 -22.13 4.69
CA ARG A 416 -9.47 -23.04 5.83
C ARG A 416 -10.67 -23.99 5.99
N LYS A 417 -11.88 -23.52 5.71
CA LYS A 417 -13.10 -24.29 5.83
C LYS A 417 -13.31 -25.25 4.64
N ASN A 418 -13.14 -24.75 3.42
CA ASN A 418 -13.59 -25.45 2.21
C ASN A 418 -12.46 -26.14 1.43
N ALA A 419 -11.21 -25.69 1.59
CA ALA A 419 -10.05 -26.18 0.84
C ALA A 419 -9.02 -26.84 1.76
N THR A 420 -9.48 -27.80 2.57
CA THR A 420 -8.65 -28.53 3.54
C THR A 420 -7.61 -29.44 2.89
N HIS A 421 -7.79 -29.78 1.60
CA HIS A 421 -6.90 -30.60 0.79
C HIS A 421 -5.63 -29.87 0.34
N ILE A 422 -5.61 -28.52 0.39
CA ILE A 422 -4.44 -27.72 0.04
C ILE A 422 -3.43 -27.78 1.19
N GLU A 423 -2.18 -28.15 0.88
CA GLU A 423 -1.08 -28.17 1.84
C GLU A 423 -0.80 -26.75 2.36
N ARG A 424 -0.57 -26.62 3.66
CA ARG A 424 -0.23 -25.36 4.33
C ARG A 424 1.15 -25.45 4.97
N PRO A 425 2.22 -25.13 4.24
CA PRO A 425 3.59 -25.19 4.76
C PRO A 425 3.82 -24.26 5.95
N TYR A 426 3.10 -23.14 5.99
CA TYR A 426 3.03 -22.22 7.11
C TYR A 426 1.58 -22.12 7.61
N ARG A 427 1.39 -22.05 8.92
CA ARG A 427 0.07 -21.83 9.56
C ARG A 427 0.08 -20.58 10.40
N SER A 428 -0.89 -19.71 10.17
CA SER A 428 -1.10 -18.49 10.94
C SER A 428 -1.31 -18.79 12.45
N PRO A 429 -0.52 -18.18 13.35
CA PRO A 429 -0.69 -18.33 14.78
C PRO A 429 -1.98 -17.68 15.30
N LEU A 430 -2.45 -16.61 14.66
CA LEU A 430 -3.69 -15.92 15.00
C LEU A 430 -4.93 -16.59 14.40
N GLY A 431 -4.77 -17.39 13.35
CA GLY A 431 -5.82 -18.18 12.75
C GLY A 431 -7.07 -17.38 12.37
N VAL A 432 -8.24 -18.01 12.51
CA VAL A 432 -9.53 -17.37 12.21
C VAL A 432 -9.82 -16.14 13.07
N PRO A 433 -9.51 -16.11 14.38
CA PRO A 433 -9.69 -14.90 15.20
C PRO A 433 -8.95 -13.68 14.64
N GLY A 434 -7.71 -13.84 14.16
CA GLY A 434 -6.95 -12.76 13.53
C GLY A 434 -7.63 -12.22 12.26
N ALA A 435 -8.12 -13.12 11.41
CA ALA A 435 -8.85 -12.73 10.20
C ALA A 435 -10.18 -12.03 10.53
N VAL A 436 -10.91 -12.47 11.55
CA VAL A 436 -12.14 -11.79 12.03
C VAL A 436 -11.81 -10.40 12.56
N ALA A 437 -10.74 -10.24 13.36
CA ALA A 437 -10.29 -8.94 13.84
C ALA A 437 -9.96 -7.99 12.66
N THR A 438 -9.29 -8.50 11.62
CA THR A 438 -9.02 -7.74 10.39
C THR A 438 -10.32 -7.25 9.75
N ILE A 439 -11.32 -8.11 9.57
CA ILE A 439 -12.60 -7.73 8.97
C ILE A 439 -13.30 -6.65 9.80
N VAL A 440 -13.40 -6.86 11.12
CA VAL A 440 -14.11 -5.92 12.01
C VAL A 440 -13.46 -4.55 12.00
N ILE A 441 -12.13 -4.49 12.15
CA ILE A 441 -11.41 -3.21 12.18
C ILE A 441 -11.48 -2.52 10.81
N ALA A 442 -11.35 -3.26 9.70
CA ALA A 442 -11.47 -2.69 8.37
C ALA A 442 -12.87 -2.12 8.09
N VAL A 443 -13.95 -2.81 8.53
CA VAL A 443 -15.33 -2.32 8.41
C VAL A 443 -15.53 -1.04 9.25
N VAL A 444 -15.02 -1.00 10.49
CA VAL A 444 -15.10 0.20 11.33
C VAL A 444 -14.32 1.36 10.67
N THR A 445 -13.12 1.10 10.16
CA THR A 445 -12.31 2.10 9.47
C THR A 445 -13.05 2.69 8.26
N LEU A 446 -13.66 1.86 7.41
CA LEU A 446 -14.50 2.31 6.29
C LEU A 446 -15.70 3.14 6.77
N GLY A 447 -16.34 2.73 7.86
CA GLY A 447 -17.47 3.46 8.44
C GLY A 447 -17.11 4.88 8.84
N TYR A 448 -15.96 5.09 9.46
CA TYR A 448 -15.47 6.42 9.81
C TYR A 448 -14.96 7.20 8.60
N GLN A 449 -14.35 6.52 7.64
CA GLN A 449 -13.89 7.13 6.40
C GLN A 449 -15.05 7.76 5.59
N VAL A 450 -16.20 7.10 5.54
CA VAL A 450 -17.38 7.62 4.84
C VAL A 450 -18.03 8.82 5.58
N GLN A 451 -17.85 8.90 6.90
CA GLN A 451 -18.44 10.00 7.70
C GLN A 451 -17.65 11.31 7.59
N ASP A 452 -16.38 11.27 7.21
CA ASP A 452 -15.56 12.48 7.04
C ASP A 452 -15.86 13.10 5.65
N PRO A 453 -16.34 14.37 5.60
CA PRO A 453 -16.64 15.07 4.35
C PRO A 453 -15.46 15.16 3.37
N ASN A 454 -14.23 15.21 3.89
CA ASN A 454 -13.03 15.26 3.07
C ASN A 454 -12.77 13.92 2.36
N PHE A 455 -13.24 12.81 2.96
CA PHE A 455 -13.05 11.47 2.46
C PHE A 455 -14.19 10.99 1.55
N THR A 456 -15.39 11.49 1.76
CA THR A 456 -16.57 11.05 1.01
C THR A 456 -16.38 11.15 -0.50
N LYS A 457 -15.71 12.20 -1.00
CA LYS A 457 -15.41 12.35 -2.43
C LYS A 457 -14.55 11.22 -2.98
N GLY A 458 -13.48 10.84 -2.27
CA GLY A 458 -12.60 9.73 -2.67
C GLY A 458 -13.35 8.40 -2.70
N VAL A 459 -14.12 8.10 -1.66
CA VAL A 459 -14.96 6.89 -1.58
C VAL A 459 -15.97 6.82 -2.72
N LEU A 460 -16.65 7.94 -3.02
CA LEU A 460 -17.60 7.99 -4.13
C LEU A 460 -16.95 7.66 -5.48
N TRP A 461 -15.76 8.19 -5.78
CA TRP A 461 -15.04 7.85 -7.00
C TRP A 461 -14.65 6.38 -7.06
N VAL A 462 -14.24 5.78 -5.94
CA VAL A 462 -13.97 4.34 -5.86
C VAL A 462 -15.24 3.54 -6.13
N LEU A 463 -16.39 3.92 -5.57
CA LEU A 463 -17.66 3.25 -5.82
C LEU A 463 -18.10 3.37 -7.28
N VAL A 464 -17.93 4.54 -7.92
CA VAL A 464 -18.19 4.75 -9.36
C VAL A 464 -17.29 3.83 -10.18
N TRP A 465 -16.00 3.75 -9.87
CA TRP A 465 -15.07 2.85 -10.53
C TRP A 465 -15.51 1.38 -10.38
N PHE A 466 -15.91 0.96 -9.19
CA PHE A 466 -16.42 -0.39 -8.94
C PHE A 466 -17.68 -0.68 -9.74
N ALA A 467 -18.60 0.24 -9.83
CA ALA A 467 -19.83 0.08 -10.62
C ALA A 467 -19.52 -0.10 -12.13
N VAL A 468 -18.66 0.76 -12.68
CA VAL A 468 -18.25 0.71 -14.09
C VAL A 468 -17.53 -0.61 -14.41
N MET A 469 -16.58 -1.00 -13.58
CA MET A 469 -15.80 -2.22 -13.80
C MET A 469 -16.62 -3.50 -13.55
N THR A 470 -17.55 -3.47 -12.60
CA THR A 470 -18.49 -4.58 -12.38
C THR A 470 -19.42 -4.76 -13.58
N ALA A 471 -19.91 -3.67 -14.16
CA ALA A 471 -20.68 -3.70 -15.39
C ALA A 471 -19.84 -4.26 -16.56
N TYR A 472 -18.60 -3.79 -16.73
CA TYR A 472 -17.67 -4.34 -17.71
C TYR A 472 -17.45 -5.85 -17.54
N PHE A 473 -17.16 -6.29 -16.32
CA PHE A 473 -16.95 -7.71 -16.06
C PHE A 473 -18.23 -8.51 -16.29
N GLY A 474 -19.38 -8.06 -15.84
CA GLY A 474 -20.65 -8.72 -16.01
C GLY A 474 -21.09 -8.87 -17.47
N LEU A 475 -20.76 -7.88 -18.32
CA LEU A 475 -21.17 -7.87 -19.73
C LEU A 475 -20.11 -8.50 -20.66
N VAL A 476 -18.83 -8.28 -20.37
CA VAL A 476 -17.72 -8.63 -21.29
C VAL A 476 -16.68 -9.54 -20.64
N GLY A 477 -16.13 -9.16 -19.49
CA GLY A 477 -14.95 -9.80 -18.90
C GLY A 477 -15.19 -11.26 -18.54
N ARG A 478 -16.35 -11.59 -17.97
CA ARG A 478 -16.70 -12.97 -17.57
C ARG A 478 -16.67 -14.01 -18.71
N HIS A 479 -16.74 -13.54 -19.95
CA HIS A 479 -16.69 -14.40 -21.14
C HIS A 479 -15.29 -14.50 -21.76
N LYS A 480 -14.29 -13.80 -21.19
CA LYS A 480 -12.91 -13.73 -21.69
C LYS A 480 -11.88 -14.36 -20.74
N LEU A 481 -12.33 -15.04 -19.69
CA LEU A 481 -11.46 -15.65 -18.70
C LEU A 481 -10.55 -16.71 -19.34
N VAL A 482 -9.33 -16.83 -18.80
CA VAL A 482 -8.36 -17.85 -19.16
C VAL A 482 -8.08 -18.70 -17.92
N LEU A 483 -8.00 -20.01 -18.10
CA LEU A 483 -7.59 -20.91 -17.03
C LEU A 483 -6.08 -20.72 -16.78
N SER A 484 -5.78 -19.90 -15.79
CA SER A 484 -4.40 -19.54 -15.47
C SER A 484 -3.66 -20.66 -14.72
N PRO A 485 -2.30 -20.68 -14.73
CA PRO A 485 -1.52 -21.68 -14.01
C PRO A 485 -1.87 -21.74 -12.52
N GLU A 486 -2.11 -20.59 -11.89
CA GLU A 486 -2.50 -20.48 -10.50
C GLU A 486 -3.84 -21.18 -10.21
N GLU A 487 -4.79 -21.08 -11.12
CA GLU A 487 -6.08 -21.74 -10.96
C GLU A 487 -5.97 -23.26 -11.15
N LYS A 488 -5.17 -23.71 -12.11
CA LYS A 488 -4.87 -25.15 -12.27
C LYS A 488 -4.22 -25.73 -11.04
N PHE A 489 -3.22 -25.02 -10.47
CA PHE A 489 -2.54 -25.41 -9.24
C PHE A 489 -3.52 -25.53 -8.08
N ALA A 490 -4.39 -24.54 -7.89
CA ALA A 490 -5.40 -24.55 -6.84
C ALA A 490 -6.41 -25.71 -7.01
N GLN A 491 -6.83 -26.01 -8.23
CA GLN A 491 -7.76 -27.12 -8.56
C GLN A 491 -7.13 -28.50 -8.33
N SER A 492 -5.84 -28.66 -8.60
CA SER A 492 -5.10 -29.90 -8.36
C SER A 492 -4.74 -30.11 -6.87
N GLY A 493 -5.02 -29.14 -6.01
CA GLY A 493 -4.63 -29.16 -4.59
C GLY A 493 -3.12 -29.04 -4.39
N GLY A 494 -2.40 -28.41 -5.33
CA GLY A 494 -0.97 -28.21 -5.28
C GLY A 494 -0.14 -29.41 -5.77
N LYS A 495 -0.80 -30.40 -6.40
CA LYS A 495 -0.12 -31.61 -6.90
C LYS A 495 0.49 -31.42 -8.30
N ASP A 496 -0.10 -30.58 -9.13
CA ASP A 496 0.51 -30.24 -10.40
C ASP A 496 1.69 -29.31 -10.13
N ALA A 497 2.89 -29.75 -10.56
CA ALA A 497 4.06 -28.90 -10.41
C ALA A 497 3.78 -27.54 -11.07
N TYR A 498 3.97 -26.46 -10.32
CA TYR A 498 3.92 -25.13 -10.88
C TYR A 498 5.15 -24.98 -11.79
N GLU A 499 5.00 -25.35 -13.05
CA GLU A 499 6.02 -25.12 -14.07
C GLU A 499 6.05 -23.62 -14.38
N SER A 500 6.93 -22.93 -13.65
CA SER A 500 7.38 -21.60 -14.06
C SER A 500 8.28 -21.78 -15.28
N HIS A 501 7.72 -21.61 -16.46
CA HIS A 501 8.49 -21.51 -17.70
C HIS A 501 9.24 -20.19 -17.80
#